data_bec822c2480e19d7733ad5c4113489ee
#
_entry.id   bec822c2480e19d7733ad5c4113489ee
#
_cell.length_a   1.000
_cell.length_b   1.000
_cell.length_c   1.000
_cell.angle_alpha   90.00
_cell.angle_beta   90.00
_cell.angle_gamma   90.00
#
_symmetry.space_group_name_H-M   'P 1'
#
loop_
_entity.id
_entity.type
_entity.pdbx_description
1 polymer ?
#
loop_
_entity_poly.entity_id
_entity_poly.type
_entity_poly.pdbx_seq_one_letter_code
_entity_poly.pdbx_strand_id
1 'polypeptide(L)'
;MQILNQDIKDKTFRRVYLLFGDEPFLVNSYKKRLREAIAGDDTMNYNYFEGKGMNVNEIIGLADTMPFFAERRLVLVDGSGFFKSSAPEELVNYIPEIPESTCMVFVESEVDKRNKLYKKVKDNGYAAELKKQDADQLMRWAAGILSKDGKKITRQVMEYFMERTGDDMENIRMELEKLICYTMGREVITKEDVEAVGTVHVTNRIFEMVTAIVAGNTRKAMDLYEDLLTLKEPPMRIMFLIAKQFNQLLQVKELAGKGAQKSEIASRVKVPPFVAGKLMAQARAFTREQILSYVEFCVESEEAVKTGRLSDRLAVELLIAKKYE
;
A
#
# COMPACT_ATOMS: atom_id res chain seq x y z
N MET A 1 -15.46 0.64 -6.28
CA MET A 1 -14.67 1.45 -7.25
C MET A 1 -15.45 1.73 -8.55
N GLN A 2 -16.12 0.76 -9.16
CA GLN A 2 -16.87 1.00 -10.43
C GLN A 2 -17.93 2.10 -10.28
N ILE A 3 -18.72 2.06 -9.21
CA ILE A 3 -19.74 3.08 -8.92
C ILE A 3 -19.13 4.48 -8.79
N LEU A 4 -18.06 4.64 -7.99
CA LEU A 4 -17.37 5.93 -7.86
C LEU A 4 -16.86 6.45 -9.21
N ASN A 5 -16.28 5.57 -10.03
CA ASN A 5 -15.78 5.95 -11.34
C ASN A 5 -16.93 6.38 -12.28
N GLN A 6 -18.08 5.71 -12.18
CA GLN A 6 -19.26 6.04 -12.97
C GLN A 6 -19.86 7.38 -12.52
N ASP A 7 -20.08 7.54 -11.19
CA ASP A 7 -20.64 8.78 -10.64
C ASP A 7 -19.76 10.00 -10.99
N ILE A 8 -18.41 9.86 -10.93
CA ILE A 8 -17.47 10.92 -11.33
C ILE A 8 -17.52 11.19 -12.83
N LYS A 9 -17.57 10.14 -13.67
CA LYS A 9 -17.59 10.28 -15.13
C LYS A 9 -18.87 10.96 -15.62
N ASP A 10 -20.01 10.55 -15.07
CA ASP A 10 -21.32 11.03 -15.47
C ASP A 10 -21.73 12.32 -14.75
N LYS A 11 -20.90 12.79 -13.79
CA LYS A 11 -21.18 13.91 -12.90
C LYS A 11 -22.52 13.79 -12.15
N THR A 12 -22.92 12.55 -11.85
CA THR A 12 -24.14 12.23 -11.11
C THR A 12 -23.76 11.81 -9.68
N PHE A 13 -23.74 12.80 -8.78
CA PHE A 13 -23.28 12.58 -7.41
C PHE A 13 -24.45 12.26 -6.46
N ARG A 14 -24.15 11.35 -5.52
CA ARG A 14 -25.06 11.02 -4.42
C ARG A 14 -24.96 12.07 -3.32
N ARG A 15 -25.96 12.12 -2.47
CA ARG A 15 -25.99 13.05 -1.33
C ARG A 15 -24.90 12.74 -0.30
N VAL A 16 -24.50 11.48 -0.16
CA VAL A 16 -23.46 11.08 0.79
C VAL A 16 -22.59 9.95 0.26
N TYR A 17 -21.28 10.07 0.52
CA TYR A 17 -20.25 9.04 0.30
C TYR A 17 -19.48 8.78 1.57
N LEU A 18 -19.04 7.54 1.76
CA LEU A 18 -18.04 7.15 2.74
C LEU A 18 -16.90 6.42 2.03
N LEU A 19 -15.69 6.96 2.11
CA LEU A 19 -14.46 6.35 1.60
C LEU A 19 -13.69 5.79 2.78
N PHE A 20 -13.38 4.49 2.75
CA PHE A 20 -12.62 3.85 3.83
C PHE A 20 -11.91 2.60 3.33
N GLY A 21 -10.92 2.10 4.07
CA GLY A 21 -10.23 0.87 3.74
C GLY A 21 -8.76 0.90 4.10
N ASP A 22 -8.07 -0.18 3.75
CA ASP A 22 -6.67 -0.42 4.06
C ASP A 22 -5.68 -0.02 2.93
N GLU A 23 -6.21 0.64 1.86
CA GLU A 23 -5.40 1.20 0.78
C GLU A 23 -5.47 2.74 0.77
N PRO A 24 -4.57 3.43 1.48
CA PRO A 24 -4.58 4.89 1.62
C PRO A 24 -4.45 5.62 0.28
N PHE A 25 -3.70 5.08 -0.66
CA PHE A 25 -3.55 5.67 -1.99
C PHE A 25 -4.90 5.80 -2.70
N LEU A 26 -5.70 4.74 -2.69
CA LEU A 26 -7.02 4.76 -3.32
C LEU A 26 -7.98 5.70 -2.59
N VAL A 27 -7.97 5.70 -1.25
CA VAL A 27 -8.79 6.61 -0.44
C VAL A 27 -8.48 8.06 -0.81
N ASN A 28 -7.21 8.46 -0.79
CA ASN A 28 -6.78 9.80 -1.14
C ASN A 28 -7.05 10.16 -2.61
N SER A 29 -6.85 9.20 -3.52
CA SER A 29 -7.14 9.40 -4.95
C SER A 29 -8.62 9.68 -5.19
N TYR A 30 -9.53 8.91 -4.59
CA TYR A 30 -10.97 9.13 -4.74
C TYR A 30 -11.46 10.37 -4.00
N LYS A 31 -10.90 10.68 -2.82
CA LYS A 31 -11.14 11.96 -2.12
C LYS A 31 -10.83 13.14 -3.03
N LYS A 32 -9.64 13.16 -3.63
CA LYS A 32 -9.21 14.23 -4.55
C LYS A 32 -10.10 14.30 -5.77
N ARG A 33 -10.38 13.18 -6.44
CA ARG A 33 -11.21 13.13 -7.65
C ARG A 33 -12.66 13.55 -7.42
N LEU A 34 -13.27 13.18 -6.29
CA LEU A 34 -14.61 13.64 -5.92
C LEU A 34 -14.61 15.15 -5.67
N ARG A 35 -13.62 15.68 -4.93
CA ARG A 35 -13.47 17.12 -4.73
C ARG A 35 -13.36 17.85 -6.06
N GLU A 36 -12.47 17.43 -6.94
CA GLU A 36 -12.26 18.05 -8.25
C GLU A 36 -13.52 17.98 -9.13
N ALA A 37 -14.25 16.87 -9.09
CA ALA A 37 -15.43 16.66 -9.93
C ALA A 37 -16.67 17.42 -9.42
N ILE A 38 -16.81 17.64 -8.09
CA ILE A 38 -17.97 18.29 -7.46
C ILE A 38 -17.73 19.79 -7.29
N ALA A 39 -16.59 20.18 -6.72
CA ALA A 39 -16.29 21.57 -6.37
C ALA A 39 -15.26 22.23 -7.30
N GLY A 40 -14.37 21.44 -7.94
CA GLY A 40 -13.30 22.00 -8.77
C GLY A 40 -12.44 23.00 -7.98
N ASP A 41 -12.31 24.23 -8.49
CA ASP A 41 -11.60 25.35 -7.86
C ASP A 41 -12.53 26.22 -6.98
N ASP A 42 -13.80 25.84 -6.84
CA ASP A 42 -14.76 26.61 -6.04
C ASP A 42 -14.48 26.43 -4.53
N THR A 43 -14.08 27.51 -3.89
CA THR A 43 -13.81 27.55 -2.44
C THR A 43 -15.02 27.99 -1.63
N MET A 44 -16.05 28.58 -2.23
CA MET A 44 -17.24 29.06 -1.54
C MET A 44 -18.23 27.92 -1.23
N ASN A 45 -18.27 26.92 -2.09
CA ASN A 45 -19.15 25.76 -1.94
C ASN A 45 -18.39 24.50 -1.48
N TYR A 46 -17.14 24.66 -1.01
CA TYR A 46 -16.33 23.59 -0.47
C TYR A 46 -16.00 23.84 1.00
N ASN A 47 -16.43 22.93 1.88
CA ASN A 47 -16.12 22.96 3.30
C ASN A 47 -15.34 21.69 3.67
N TYR A 48 -14.22 21.86 4.37
CA TYR A 48 -13.34 20.77 4.79
C TYR A 48 -13.19 20.74 6.30
N PHE A 49 -13.49 19.61 6.89
CA PHE A 49 -13.34 19.31 8.31
C PHE A 49 -12.36 18.17 8.49
N GLU A 50 -11.41 18.30 9.41
CA GLU A 50 -10.39 17.28 9.64
C GLU A 50 -10.16 17.04 11.13
N GLY A 51 -9.97 15.75 11.50
CA GLY A 51 -9.60 15.32 12.83
C GLY A 51 -10.80 14.98 13.72
N LYS A 52 -10.51 14.71 14.99
CA LYS A 52 -11.51 14.34 15.99
C LYS A 52 -12.05 15.57 16.73
N GLY A 53 -13.25 15.44 17.30
CA GLY A 53 -13.86 16.50 18.12
C GLY A 53 -14.51 17.64 17.35
N MET A 54 -14.81 17.42 16.07
CA MET A 54 -15.54 18.38 15.23
C MET A 54 -16.94 18.65 15.79
N ASN A 55 -17.41 19.88 15.58
CA ASN A 55 -18.76 20.27 15.94
C ASN A 55 -19.74 19.74 14.88
N VAL A 56 -20.53 18.75 15.23
CA VAL A 56 -21.51 18.11 14.33
C VAL A 56 -22.58 19.10 13.87
N ASN A 57 -23.02 20.01 14.73
CA ASN A 57 -24.03 21.01 14.35
C ASN A 57 -23.50 22.02 13.34
N GLU A 58 -22.20 22.33 13.38
CA GLU A 58 -21.57 23.17 12.36
C GLU A 58 -21.50 22.45 11.00
N ILE A 59 -21.17 21.18 11.01
CA ILE A 59 -21.15 20.35 9.79
C ILE A 59 -22.55 20.31 9.16
N ILE A 60 -23.58 20.04 9.98
CA ILE A 60 -24.98 20.01 9.54
C ILE A 60 -25.42 21.38 9.01
N GLY A 61 -25.16 22.45 9.76
CA GLY A 61 -25.53 23.81 9.37
C GLY A 61 -24.93 24.24 8.05
N LEU A 62 -23.67 23.87 7.77
CA LEU A 62 -23.03 24.13 6.48
C LEU A 62 -23.61 23.23 5.37
N ALA A 63 -23.94 21.98 5.69
CA ALA A 63 -24.55 21.07 4.71
C ALA A 63 -25.97 21.51 4.29
N ASP A 64 -26.72 22.18 5.17
CA ASP A 64 -28.03 22.75 4.88
C ASP A 64 -27.97 24.08 4.11
N THR A 65 -26.80 24.72 4.07
CA THR A 65 -26.66 26.01 3.33
C THR A 65 -26.71 25.76 1.83
N MET A 66 -27.61 26.47 1.13
CA MET A 66 -27.69 26.38 -0.32
C MET A 66 -26.37 26.76 -1.00
N PRO A 67 -25.97 26.06 -2.07
CA PRO A 67 -24.76 26.40 -2.81
C PRO A 67 -24.89 27.80 -3.43
N PHE A 68 -23.79 28.57 -3.45
CA PHE A 68 -23.71 29.89 -3.98
C PHE A 68 -23.25 29.84 -5.45
N PHE A 69 -24.12 30.16 -6.38
CA PHE A 69 -23.88 30.12 -7.84
C PHE A 69 -23.28 28.79 -8.37
N ALA A 70 -23.53 27.66 -7.68
CA ALA A 70 -23.12 26.34 -8.09
C ALA A 70 -24.28 25.35 -8.00
N GLU A 71 -24.15 24.21 -8.69
CA GLU A 71 -25.18 23.16 -8.62
C GLU A 71 -25.14 22.41 -7.26
N ARG A 72 -23.97 22.31 -6.67
CA ARG A 72 -23.78 21.52 -5.43
C ARG A 72 -22.78 22.15 -4.48
N ARG A 73 -23.04 21.94 -3.20
CA ARG A 73 -22.08 22.16 -2.11
C ARG A 73 -21.40 20.85 -1.77
N LEU A 74 -20.09 20.88 -1.53
CA LEU A 74 -19.31 19.75 -1.05
C LEU A 74 -18.92 19.98 0.42
N VAL A 75 -19.33 19.07 1.29
CA VAL A 75 -18.87 19.00 2.69
C VAL A 75 -18.03 17.75 2.85
N LEU A 76 -16.72 17.92 3.03
CA LEU A 76 -15.77 16.83 3.19
C LEU A 76 -15.34 16.72 4.65
N VAL A 77 -15.53 15.55 5.26
CA VAL A 77 -15.23 15.24 6.66
C VAL A 77 -14.21 14.12 6.72
N ASP A 78 -12.99 14.43 7.18
CA ASP A 78 -11.84 13.53 7.14
C ASP A 78 -11.36 13.17 8.55
N GLY A 79 -11.26 11.87 8.84
CA GLY A 79 -10.69 11.36 10.09
C GLY A 79 -11.50 11.69 11.34
N SER A 80 -12.81 11.85 11.21
CA SER A 80 -13.70 12.24 12.32
C SER A 80 -13.77 11.19 13.44
N GLY A 81 -13.63 9.91 13.07
CA GLY A 81 -13.83 8.78 13.99
C GLY A 81 -15.30 8.46 14.27
N PHE A 82 -16.26 9.12 13.63
CA PHE A 82 -17.69 8.91 13.85
C PHE A 82 -18.17 7.50 13.47
N PHE A 83 -17.41 6.80 12.67
CA PHE A 83 -17.73 5.44 12.20
C PHE A 83 -17.06 4.34 13.02
N LYS A 84 -16.25 4.68 14.04
CA LYS A 84 -15.46 3.70 14.80
C LYS A 84 -16.21 3.11 16.01
N SER A 85 -16.91 3.96 16.79
CA SER A 85 -17.59 3.51 18.02
C SER A 85 -19.03 4.01 18.09
N SER A 86 -19.29 5.08 18.81
CA SER A 86 -20.61 5.73 18.89
C SER A 86 -20.71 6.85 17.87
N ALA A 87 -21.67 6.74 16.97
CA ALA A 87 -21.99 7.81 16.04
C ALA A 87 -22.78 8.92 16.73
N PRO A 88 -22.54 10.21 16.42
CA PRO A 88 -23.41 11.29 16.86
C PRO A 88 -24.83 11.08 16.37
N GLU A 89 -25.81 11.07 17.28
CA GLU A 89 -27.21 10.81 16.90
C GLU A 89 -27.78 11.87 15.97
N GLU A 90 -27.38 13.11 16.15
CA GLU A 90 -27.76 14.23 15.30
C GLU A 90 -27.36 13.96 13.85
N LEU A 91 -26.15 13.49 13.62
CA LEU A 91 -25.65 13.18 12.28
C LEU A 91 -26.33 11.93 11.69
N VAL A 92 -26.58 10.90 12.51
CA VAL A 92 -27.31 9.69 12.08
C VAL A 92 -28.72 10.02 11.58
N ASN A 93 -29.41 10.94 12.28
CA ASN A 93 -30.74 11.39 11.91
C ASN A 93 -30.72 12.30 10.69
N TYR A 94 -29.67 13.08 10.51
CA TYR A 94 -29.50 14.04 9.42
C TYR A 94 -29.18 13.40 8.05
N ILE A 95 -28.48 12.25 8.01
CA ILE A 95 -28.10 11.62 6.72
C ILE A 95 -29.25 11.48 5.72
N PRO A 96 -30.47 11.03 6.10
CA PRO A 96 -31.61 10.98 5.18
C PRO A 96 -32.11 12.35 4.71
N GLU A 97 -31.88 13.40 5.51
CA GLU A 97 -32.37 14.76 5.31
C GLU A 97 -31.42 15.63 4.46
N ILE A 98 -30.22 15.13 4.12
CA ILE A 98 -29.23 15.89 3.33
C ILE A 98 -29.90 16.41 2.04
N PRO A 99 -29.84 17.74 1.77
CA PRO A 99 -30.39 18.31 0.56
C PRO A 99 -29.78 17.71 -0.72
N GLU A 100 -30.56 17.66 -1.81
CA GLU A 100 -30.04 17.16 -3.10
C GLU A 100 -28.93 18.06 -3.69
N SER A 101 -28.92 19.33 -3.32
CA SER A 101 -27.88 20.29 -3.67
C SER A 101 -26.58 20.13 -2.85
N THR A 102 -26.53 19.20 -1.89
CA THR A 102 -25.37 18.97 -1.04
C THR A 102 -24.82 17.56 -1.27
N CYS A 103 -23.48 17.46 -1.32
CA CYS A 103 -22.76 16.19 -1.29
C CYS A 103 -21.86 16.15 -0.07
N MET A 104 -22.11 15.21 0.84
CA MET A 104 -21.22 14.94 1.98
C MET A 104 -20.28 13.79 1.65
N VAL A 105 -18.98 13.97 1.90
CA VAL A 105 -17.98 12.93 1.70
C VAL A 105 -17.25 12.69 3.01
N PHE A 106 -17.44 11.52 3.59
CA PHE A 106 -16.68 11.06 4.76
C PHE A 106 -15.48 10.25 4.33
N VAL A 107 -14.34 10.49 4.96
CA VAL A 107 -13.09 9.75 4.75
C VAL A 107 -12.63 9.20 6.09
N GLU A 108 -12.49 7.89 6.21
CA GLU A 108 -12.14 7.22 7.47
C GLU A 108 -11.13 6.09 7.27
N SER A 109 -10.20 5.95 8.21
CA SER A 109 -9.25 4.83 8.21
C SER A 109 -9.86 3.55 8.78
N GLU A 110 -10.75 3.68 9.77
CA GLU A 110 -11.38 2.56 10.47
C GLU A 110 -12.88 2.76 10.56
N VAL A 111 -13.64 1.74 10.14
CA VAL A 111 -15.11 1.75 10.12
C VAL A 111 -15.66 0.46 10.74
N ASP A 112 -16.50 0.60 11.75
CA ASP A 112 -17.34 -0.51 12.22
C ASP A 112 -18.64 -0.58 11.39
N LYS A 113 -18.77 -1.60 10.57
CA LYS A 113 -19.95 -1.81 9.70
C LYS A 113 -21.26 -2.03 10.47
N ARG A 114 -21.20 -2.25 11.79
CA ARG A 114 -22.37 -2.33 12.69
C ARG A 114 -22.86 -0.96 13.13
N ASN A 115 -22.00 0.07 13.00
CA ASN A 115 -22.30 1.45 13.38
C ASN A 115 -23.57 1.96 12.67
N LYS A 116 -24.42 2.70 13.40
CA LYS A 116 -25.68 3.26 12.89
C LYS A 116 -25.43 4.22 11.71
N LEU A 117 -24.42 5.08 11.80
CA LEU A 117 -24.08 6.05 10.76
C LEU A 117 -23.62 5.34 9.48
N TYR A 118 -22.83 4.26 9.59
CA TYR A 118 -22.43 3.46 8.44
C TYR A 118 -23.66 2.91 7.68
N LYS A 119 -24.63 2.35 8.42
CA LYS A 119 -25.86 1.83 7.81
C LYS A 119 -26.65 2.92 7.11
N LYS A 120 -26.82 4.08 7.75
CA LYS A 120 -27.54 5.22 7.16
C LYS A 120 -26.85 5.73 5.89
N VAL A 121 -25.51 5.87 5.90
CA VAL A 121 -24.75 6.27 4.70
C VAL A 121 -24.90 5.24 3.58
N LYS A 122 -24.85 3.95 3.89
CA LYS A 122 -25.03 2.88 2.91
C LYS A 122 -26.43 2.90 2.27
N ASP A 123 -27.46 3.19 3.07
CA ASP A 123 -28.86 3.20 2.61
C ASP A 123 -29.21 4.46 1.78
N ASN A 124 -28.57 5.60 2.06
CA ASN A 124 -28.89 6.90 1.44
C ASN A 124 -27.81 7.38 0.42
N GLY A 125 -26.72 6.63 0.27
CA GLY A 125 -25.62 7.04 -0.59
C GLY A 125 -24.74 5.86 -1.01
N TYR A 126 -23.42 6.00 -0.82
CA TYR A 126 -22.48 4.94 -1.17
C TYR A 126 -21.30 4.85 -0.19
N ALA A 127 -21.12 3.68 0.39
CA ALA A 127 -19.96 3.35 1.22
C ALA A 127 -18.95 2.51 0.39
N ALA A 128 -17.81 3.10 0.10
CA ALA A 128 -16.75 2.51 -0.72
C ALA A 128 -15.63 1.96 0.16
N GLU A 129 -15.53 0.64 0.25
CA GLU A 129 -14.41 -0.02 0.91
C GLU A 129 -13.25 -0.18 -0.09
N LEU A 130 -12.16 0.56 0.12
CA LEU A 130 -10.99 0.62 -0.74
C LEU A 130 -9.89 -0.25 -0.14
N LYS A 131 -9.85 -1.50 -0.59
CA LYS A 131 -8.94 -2.53 -0.08
C LYS A 131 -7.63 -2.54 -0.86
N LYS A 132 -6.58 -3.06 -0.22
CA LYS A 132 -5.33 -3.40 -0.90
C LYS A 132 -5.62 -4.26 -2.13
N GLN A 133 -4.93 -3.92 -3.20
CA GLN A 133 -5.11 -4.57 -4.48
C GLN A 133 -4.21 -5.81 -4.57
N ASP A 134 -4.70 -6.85 -5.24
CA ASP A 134 -3.86 -8.00 -5.57
C ASP A 134 -2.88 -7.66 -6.72
N ALA A 135 -1.90 -8.56 -6.94
CA ALA A 135 -0.86 -8.34 -7.94
C ALA A 135 -1.42 -8.14 -9.37
N ASP A 136 -2.47 -8.88 -9.74
CA ASP A 136 -3.07 -8.75 -11.07
C ASP A 136 -3.85 -7.44 -11.21
N GLN A 137 -4.47 -6.97 -10.12
CA GLN A 137 -5.14 -5.66 -10.07
C GLN A 137 -4.12 -4.52 -10.16
N LEU A 138 -2.99 -4.62 -9.43
CA LEU A 138 -1.91 -3.65 -9.49
C LEU A 138 -1.29 -3.58 -10.88
N MET A 139 -1.00 -4.72 -11.51
CA MET A 139 -0.47 -4.75 -12.88
C MET A 139 -1.43 -4.14 -13.90
N ARG A 140 -2.74 -4.43 -13.79
CA ARG A 140 -3.76 -3.81 -14.65
C ARG A 140 -3.87 -2.30 -14.45
N TRP A 141 -3.80 -1.86 -13.20
CA TRP A 141 -3.81 -0.44 -12.86
C TRP A 141 -2.57 0.28 -13.41
N ALA A 142 -1.38 -0.29 -13.22
CA ALA A 142 -0.13 0.22 -13.75
C ALA A 142 -0.14 0.31 -15.29
N ALA A 143 -0.61 -0.76 -15.96
CA ALA A 143 -0.77 -0.77 -17.41
C ALA A 143 -1.78 0.30 -17.90
N GLY A 144 -2.83 0.55 -17.13
CA GLY A 144 -3.81 1.60 -17.42
C GLY A 144 -3.21 3.02 -17.32
N ILE A 145 -2.27 3.26 -16.40
CA ILE A 145 -1.53 4.52 -16.32
C ILE A 145 -0.65 4.67 -17.56
N LEU A 146 0.20 3.68 -17.84
CA LEU A 146 1.10 3.69 -19.00
C LEU A 146 0.36 3.90 -20.32
N SER A 147 -0.79 3.25 -20.49
CA SER A 147 -1.62 3.37 -21.70
C SER A 147 -2.16 4.78 -21.93
N LYS A 148 -2.49 5.53 -20.86
CA LYS A 148 -2.93 6.93 -20.97
C LYS A 148 -1.84 7.85 -21.52
N ASP A 149 -0.58 7.53 -21.22
CA ASP A 149 0.59 8.26 -21.72
C ASP A 149 1.17 7.64 -23.03
N GLY A 150 0.36 6.80 -23.72
CA GLY A 150 0.74 6.18 -24.99
C GLY A 150 1.87 5.15 -24.89
N LYS A 151 2.15 4.63 -23.67
CA LYS A 151 3.20 3.64 -23.42
C LYS A 151 2.67 2.23 -23.51
N LYS A 152 3.52 1.34 -24.01
CA LYS A 152 3.28 -0.10 -24.14
C LYS A 152 4.34 -0.85 -23.34
N ILE A 153 3.92 -1.88 -22.63
CA ILE A 153 4.80 -2.74 -21.83
C ILE A 153 4.35 -4.20 -21.98
N THR A 154 5.28 -5.12 -22.12
CA THR A 154 4.95 -6.55 -22.14
C THR A 154 4.62 -7.04 -20.73
N ARG A 155 3.86 -8.12 -20.61
CA ARG A 155 3.54 -8.73 -19.32
C ARG A 155 4.81 -9.10 -18.54
N GLN A 156 5.81 -9.65 -19.20
CA GLN A 156 7.07 -10.06 -18.58
C GLN A 156 7.83 -8.85 -18.00
N VAL A 157 7.88 -7.74 -18.74
CA VAL A 157 8.53 -6.50 -18.27
C VAL A 157 7.73 -5.85 -17.14
N MET A 158 6.38 -5.90 -17.19
CA MET A 158 5.52 -5.44 -16.10
C MET A 158 5.73 -6.27 -14.83
N GLU A 159 5.77 -7.60 -14.93
CA GLU A 159 6.07 -8.47 -13.79
C GLU A 159 7.45 -8.12 -13.19
N TYR A 160 8.46 -7.92 -14.02
CA TYR A 160 9.79 -7.49 -13.59
C TYR A 160 9.78 -6.10 -12.93
N PHE A 161 9.01 -5.14 -13.46
CA PHE A 161 8.81 -3.84 -12.85
C PHE A 161 8.17 -3.97 -11.46
N MET A 162 7.07 -4.72 -11.33
CA MET A 162 6.39 -4.95 -10.05
C MET A 162 7.27 -5.67 -9.03
N GLU A 163 8.16 -6.55 -9.48
CA GLU A 163 9.16 -7.18 -8.61
C GLU A 163 10.10 -6.17 -7.96
N ARG A 164 10.43 -5.11 -8.69
CA ARG A 164 11.36 -4.06 -8.21
C ARG A 164 10.67 -2.99 -7.37
N THR A 165 9.43 -2.65 -7.71
CA THR A 165 8.66 -1.59 -7.05
C THR A 165 7.89 -2.06 -5.83
N GLY A 166 7.55 -3.35 -5.73
CA GLY A 166 6.71 -3.90 -4.67
C GLY A 166 5.22 -3.68 -4.92
N ASP A 167 4.43 -3.66 -3.84
CA ASP A 167 2.96 -3.61 -3.86
C ASP A 167 2.37 -2.28 -3.33
N ASP A 168 3.23 -1.33 -2.97
CA ASP A 168 2.80 0.01 -2.55
C ASP A 168 2.39 0.86 -3.77
N MET A 169 1.12 1.25 -3.82
CA MET A 169 0.56 1.95 -4.98
C MET A 169 1.17 3.35 -5.21
N GLU A 170 1.52 4.08 -4.14
CA GLU A 170 2.18 5.38 -4.25
C GLU A 170 3.56 5.23 -4.88
N ASN A 171 4.32 4.25 -4.39
CA ASN A 171 5.63 3.94 -4.93
C ASN A 171 5.58 3.47 -6.39
N ILE A 172 4.65 2.56 -6.72
CA ILE A 172 4.43 2.10 -8.10
C ILE A 172 4.15 3.31 -9.00
N ARG A 173 3.31 4.24 -8.57
CA ARG A 173 2.98 5.44 -9.32
C ARG A 173 4.21 6.31 -9.59
N MET A 174 5.00 6.60 -8.55
CA MET A 174 6.22 7.39 -8.70
C MET A 174 7.22 6.75 -9.66
N GLU A 175 7.40 5.42 -9.58
CA GLU A 175 8.29 4.70 -10.48
C GLU A 175 7.77 4.67 -11.93
N LEU A 176 6.44 4.58 -12.12
CA LEU A 176 5.82 4.70 -13.45
C LEU A 176 6.02 6.10 -14.05
N GLU A 177 5.85 7.16 -13.26
CA GLU A 177 6.09 8.55 -13.72
C GLU A 177 7.54 8.72 -14.18
N LYS A 178 8.52 8.17 -13.44
CA LYS A 178 9.93 8.18 -13.87
C LYS A 178 10.14 7.42 -15.18
N LEU A 179 9.54 6.23 -15.34
CA LEU A 179 9.61 5.46 -16.57
C LEU A 179 9.01 6.19 -17.76
N ILE A 180 7.86 6.83 -17.58
CA ILE A 180 7.19 7.64 -18.62
C ILE A 180 8.11 8.78 -19.06
N CYS A 181 8.70 9.52 -18.10
CA CYS A 181 9.64 10.59 -18.39
C CYS A 181 10.92 10.08 -19.09
N TYR A 182 11.51 8.99 -18.59
CA TYR A 182 12.74 8.42 -19.16
C TYR A 182 12.55 7.91 -20.59
N THR A 183 11.38 7.35 -20.86
CA THR A 183 11.05 6.81 -22.18
C THR A 183 10.34 7.84 -23.09
N MET A 184 10.45 9.15 -22.79
CA MET A 184 9.88 10.20 -23.63
C MET A 184 10.34 10.04 -25.08
N GLY A 185 9.41 10.14 -26.04
CA GLY A 185 9.68 9.92 -27.47
C GLY A 185 9.66 8.45 -27.93
N ARG A 186 9.49 7.48 -27.03
CA ARG A 186 9.35 6.05 -27.35
C ARG A 186 8.05 5.49 -26.79
N GLU A 187 7.39 4.59 -27.51
CA GLU A 187 6.14 3.96 -27.06
C GLU A 187 6.38 2.74 -26.16
N VAL A 188 7.44 1.97 -26.44
CA VAL A 188 7.69 0.68 -25.80
C VAL A 188 8.65 0.85 -24.64
N ILE A 189 8.26 0.33 -23.48
CA ILE A 189 9.10 0.22 -22.29
C ILE A 189 9.75 -1.16 -22.29
N THR A 190 11.07 -1.19 -22.17
CA THR A 190 11.88 -2.41 -22.14
C THR A 190 12.35 -2.74 -20.73
N LYS A 191 12.94 -3.92 -20.55
CA LYS A 191 13.52 -4.32 -19.28
C LYS A 191 14.70 -3.43 -18.88
N GLU A 192 15.51 -3.03 -19.85
CA GLU A 192 16.67 -2.15 -19.68
C GLU A 192 16.21 -0.76 -19.19
N ASP A 193 15.06 -0.26 -19.64
CA ASP A 193 14.49 0.99 -19.14
C ASP A 193 14.11 0.89 -17.66
N VAL A 194 13.49 -0.24 -17.27
CA VAL A 194 13.16 -0.52 -15.87
C VAL A 194 14.42 -0.63 -15.01
N GLU A 195 15.50 -1.21 -15.54
CA GLU A 195 16.80 -1.28 -14.85
C GLU A 195 17.45 0.08 -14.70
N ALA A 196 17.39 0.93 -15.73
CA ALA A 196 18.02 2.25 -15.75
C ALA A 196 17.34 3.25 -14.81
N VAL A 197 16.01 3.20 -14.72
CA VAL A 197 15.20 4.17 -13.94
C VAL A 197 14.91 3.70 -12.53
N GLY A 198 14.81 2.38 -12.35
CA GLY A 198 14.34 1.81 -11.10
C GLY A 198 15.24 2.14 -9.92
N THR A 199 14.68 2.83 -8.94
CA THR A 199 15.29 2.93 -7.62
C THR A 199 15.41 1.52 -7.04
N VAL A 200 16.60 1.14 -6.64
CA VAL A 200 16.80 -0.19 -6.05
C VAL A 200 16.15 -0.20 -4.68
N HIS A 201 14.99 -0.85 -4.57
CA HIS A 201 14.29 -0.95 -3.30
C HIS A 201 15.09 -1.76 -2.28
N VAL A 202 15.12 -1.25 -1.06
CA VAL A 202 15.70 -1.90 0.11
C VAL A 202 15.24 -3.37 0.22
N THR A 203 13.96 -3.65 0.00
CA THR A 203 13.40 -5.01 0.06
C THR A 203 14.02 -5.95 -0.98
N ASN A 204 14.29 -5.47 -2.22
CA ASN A 204 14.92 -6.28 -3.25
C ASN A 204 16.39 -6.56 -2.93
N ARG A 205 17.11 -5.54 -2.41
CA ARG A 205 18.48 -5.72 -1.91
C ARG A 205 18.55 -6.75 -0.80
N ILE A 206 17.60 -6.70 0.15
CA ILE A 206 17.47 -7.69 1.20
C ILE A 206 17.25 -9.09 0.61
N PHE A 207 16.34 -9.23 -0.36
CA PHE A 207 16.09 -10.50 -1.03
C PHE A 207 17.36 -11.05 -1.71
N GLU A 208 18.08 -10.21 -2.44
CA GLU A 208 19.35 -10.58 -3.08
C GLU A 208 20.43 -10.93 -2.05
N MET A 209 20.49 -10.17 -0.95
CA MET A 209 21.44 -10.41 0.14
C MET A 209 21.18 -11.75 0.82
N VAL A 210 19.92 -12.07 1.15
CA VAL A 210 19.56 -13.40 1.69
C VAL A 210 19.88 -14.49 0.67
N THR A 211 19.66 -14.27 -0.63
CA THR A 211 20.06 -15.22 -1.68
C THR A 211 21.59 -15.44 -1.71
N ALA A 212 22.36 -14.36 -1.54
CA ALA A 212 23.83 -14.46 -1.49
C ALA A 212 24.31 -15.18 -0.22
N ILE A 213 23.68 -14.94 0.93
CA ILE A 213 23.94 -15.65 2.19
C ILE A 213 23.70 -17.15 1.99
N VAL A 214 22.55 -17.53 1.38
CA VAL A 214 22.22 -18.94 1.04
C VAL A 214 23.29 -19.60 0.20
N ALA A 215 23.76 -18.89 -0.81
CA ALA A 215 24.78 -19.39 -1.75
C ALA A 215 26.18 -19.41 -1.15
N GLY A 216 26.37 -19.01 0.13
CA GLY A 216 27.68 -18.88 0.77
C GLY A 216 28.54 -17.76 0.17
N ASN A 217 27.94 -16.86 -0.63
CA ASN A 217 28.65 -15.75 -1.26
C ASN A 217 28.69 -14.54 -0.32
N THR A 218 29.51 -14.67 0.74
CA THR A 218 29.68 -13.64 1.77
C THR A 218 30.11 -12.29 1.17
N ARG A 219 30.98 -12.30 0.15
CA ARG A 219 31.44 -11.05 -0.50
C ARG A 219 30.26 -10.29 -1.12
N LYS A 220 29.44 -10.97 -1.94
CA LYS A 220 28.26 -10.36 -2.55
C LYS A 220 27.26 -9.87 -1.51
N ALA A 221 27.07 -10.62 -0.42
CA ALA A 221 26.19 -10.21 0.66
C ALA A 221 26.67 -8.94 1.38
N MET A 222 27.99 -8.81 1.58
CA MET A 222 28.62 -7.62 2.17
C MET A 222 28.51 -6.42 1.22
N ASP A 223 28.79 -6.56 -0.08
CA ASP A 223 28.64 -5.49 -1.07
C ASP A 223 27.20 -4.94 -1.06
N LEU A 224 26.20 -5.82 -1.01
CA LEU A 224 24.78 -5.45 -0.91
C LEU A 224 24.44 -4.74 0.41
N TYR A 225 25.08 -5.14 1.51
CA TYR A 225 24.95 -4.48 2.80
C TYR A 225 25.51 -3.06 2.79
N GLU A 226 26.72 -2.87 2.24
CA GLU A 226 27.35 -1.56 2.08
C GLU A 226 26.51 -0.62 1.21
N ASP A 227 25.91 -1.14 0.14
CA ASP A 227 24.97 -0.39 -0.70
C ASP A 227 23.77 0.11 0.11
N LEU A 228 23.21 -0.74 0.99
CA LEU A 228 22.09 -0.35 1.87
C LEU A 228 22.50 0.73 2.89
N LEU A 229 23.71 0.64 3.43
CA LEU A 229 24.26 1.65 4.33
C LEU A 229 24.46 2.99 3.60
N THR A 230 24.92 2.95 2.33
CA THR A 230 25.07 4.14 1.48
C THR A 230 23.73 4.82 1.22
N LEU A 231 22.64 4.05 1.14
CA LEU A 231 21.25 4.53 1.08
C LEU A 231 20.75 5.04 2.44
N LYS A 232 21.60 5.09 3.47
CA LYS A 232 21.30 5.52 4.86
C LYS A 232 20.26 4.63 5.54
N GLU A 233 20.14 3.37 5.14
CA GLU A 233 19.28 2.42 5.85
C GLU A 233 19.93 2.04 7.19
N PRO A 234 19.20 2.15 8.33
CA PRO A 234 19.74 1.76 9.62
C PRO A 234 20.04 0.26 9.70
N PRO A 235 21.21 -0.17 10.23
CA PRO A 235 21.57 -1.59 10.32
C PRO A 235 20.52 -2.46 10.99
N MET A 236 19.88 -1.97 12.06
CA MET A 236 18.82 -2.72 12.75
C MET A 236 17.56 -2.89 11.91
N ARG A 237 17.25 -1.93 11.01
CA ARG A 237 16.16 -2.09 10.04
C ARG A 237 16.49 -3.15 8.99
N ILE A 238 17.75 -3.18 8.53
CA ILE A 238 18.26 -4.22 7.62
C ILE A 238 18.13 -5.59 8.30
N MET A 239 18.59 -5.74 9.55
CA MET A 239 18.47 -6.95 10.35
C MET A 239 17.01 -7.41 10.46
N PHE A 240 16.10 -6.51 10.80
CA PHE A 240 14.66 -6.80 10.88
C PHE A 240 14.09 -7.32 9.55
N LEU A 241 14.48 -6.72 8.42
CA LEU A 241 14.01 -7.14 7.11
C LEU A 241 14.56 -8.52 6.72
N ILE A 242 15.81 -8.83 7.08
CA ILE A 242 16.40 -10.15 6.90
C ILE A 242 15.66 -11.18 7.75
N ALA A 243 15.44 -10.89 9.04
CA ALA A 243 14.68 -11.77 9.95
C ALA A 243 13.25 -12.02 9.42
N LYS A 244 12.57 -10.98 8.94
CA LYS A 244 11.25 -11.10 8.29
C LYS A 244 11.29 -12.05 7.09
N GLN A 245 12.32 -11.95 6.25
CA GLN A 245 12.47 -12.83 5.10
C GLN A 245 12.72 -14.27 5.49
N PHE A 246 13.60 -14.53 6.46
CA PHE A 246 13.81 -15.89 6.98
C PHE A 246 12.52 -16.48 7.59
N ASN A 247 11.74 -15.70 8.32
CA ASN A 247 10.41 -16.11 8.81
C ASN A 247 9.45 -16.48 7.66
N GLN A 248 9.46 -15.71 6.57
CA GLN A 248 8.66 -16.05 5.38
C GLN A 248 9.16 -17.33 4.72
N LEU A 249 10.48 -17.54 4.63
CA LEU A 249 11.06 -18.79 4.10
C LEU A 249 10.67 -19.99 4.95
N LEU A 250 10.65 -19.87 6.28
CA LEU A 250 10.19 -20.92 7.18
C LEU A 250 8.74 -21.29 6.92
N GLN A 251 7.86 -20.31 6.87
CA GLN A 251 6.43 -20.52 6.57
C GLN A 251 6.25 -21.20 5.21
N VAL A 252 6.94 -20.71 4.17
CA VAL A 252 6.89 -21.30 2.82
C VAL A 252 7.36 -22.75 2.84
N LYS A 253 8.47 -23.05 3.55
CA LYS A 253 9.00 -24.41 3.65
C LYS A 253 8.03 -25.37 4.34
N GLU A 254 7.41 -24.93 5.42
CA GLU A 254 6.40 -25.73 6.14
C GLU A 254 5.14 -25.97 5.30
N LEU A 255 4.65 -24.96 4.59
CA LEU A 255 3.49 -25.09 3.71
C LEU A 255 3.79 -26.00 2.51
N ALA A 256 4.95 -25.81 1.87
CA ALA A 256 5.40 -26.66 0.76
C ALA A 256 5.58 -28.11 1.18
N GLY A 257 6.11 -28.36 2.40
CA GLY A 257 6.23 -29.70 2.99
C GLY A 257 4.88 -30.39 3.24
N LYS A 258 3.80 -29.60 3.40
CA LYS A 258 2.41 -30.09 3.51
C LYS A 258 1.71 -30.23 2.15
N GLY A 259 2.40 -30.00 1.03
CA GLY A 259 1.86 -30.11 -0.33
C GLY A 259 1.04 -28.88 -0.78
N ALA A 260 1.11 -27.75 -0.07
CA ALA A 260 0.38 -26.55 -0.45
C ALA A 260 0.82 -26.02 -1.83
N GLN A 261 -0.15 -25.61 -2.63
CA GLN A 261 0.09 -25.05 -3.95
C GLN A 261 0.60 -23.60 -3.87
N LYS A 262 1.27 -23.12 -4.92
CA LYS A 262 1.85 -21.77 -4.99
C LYS A 262 0.83 -20.65 -4.64
N SER A 263 -0.41 -20.77 -5.10
CA SER A 263 -1.48 -19.79 -4.82
C SER A 263 -1.90 -19.77 -3.34
N GLU A 264 -1.95 -20.95 -2.72
CA GLU A 264 -2.26 -21.09 -1.30
C GLU A 264 -1.11 -20.52 -0.43
N ILE A 265 0.14 -20.83 -0.80
CA ILE A 265 1.33 -20.28 -0.14
C ILE A 265 1.32 -18.74 -0.24
N ALA A 266 1.08 -18.19 -1.44
CA ALA A 266 1.00 -16.75 -1.65
C ALA A 266 -0.02 -16.08 -0.72
N SER A 267 -1.22 -16.67 -0.63
CA SER A 267 -2.30 -16.16 0.24
C SER A 267 -1.95 -16.22 1.73
N ARG A 268 -1.38 -17.36 2.21
CA ARG A 268 -1.05 -17.56 3.63
C ARG A 268 0.13 -16.71 4.09
N VAL A 269 1.16 -16.59 3.25
CA VAL A 269 2.35 -15.76 3.54
C VAL A 269 2.08 -14.28 3.27
N LYS A 270 0.93 -13.96 2.67
CA LYS A 270 0.50 -12.60 2.30
C LYS A 270 1.50 -11.92 1.36
N VAL A 271 1.90 -12.63 0.31
CA VAL A 271 2.79 -12.11 -0.74
C VAL A 271 2.17 -12.34 -2.12
N PRO A 272 2.52 -11.53 -3.14
CA PRO A 272 2.10 -11.78 -4.51
C PRO A 272 2.54 -13.17 -5.02
N PRO A 273 1.77 -13.82 -5.93
CA PRO A 273 2.09 -15.17 -6.42
C PRO A 273 3.49 -15.31 -7.04
N PHE A 274 3.99 -14.26 -7.70
CA PHE A 274 5.35 -14.26 -8.27
C PHE A 274 6.42 -14.23 -7.18
N VAL A 275 6.21 -13.48 -6.08
CA VAL A 275 7.09 -13.47 -4.91
C VAL A 275 7.09 -14.82 -4.20
N ALA A 276 5.90 -15.45 -4.06
CA ALA A 276 5.79 -16.80 -3.50
C ALA A 276 6.65 -17.81 -4.28
N GLY A 277 6.67 -17.72 -5.62
CA GLY A 277 7.52 -18.57 -6.46
C GLY A 277 9.02 -18.40 -6.17
N LYS A 278 9.48 -17.17 -5.98
CA LYS A 278 10.88 -16.87 -5.59
C LYS A 278 11.20 -17.38 -4.19
N LEU A 279 10.31 -17.13 -3.22
CA LEU A 279 10.48 -17.64 -1.85
C LEU A 279 10.48 -19.16 -1.80
N MET A 280 9.66 -19.85 -2.61
CA MET A 280 9.69 -21.32 -2.72
C MET A 280 11.02 -21.82 -3.28
N ALA A 281 11.56 -21.18 -4.32
CA ALA A 281 12.86 -21.51 -4.87
C ALA A 281 13.97 -21.29 -3.84
N GLN A 282 13.96 -20.16 -3.14
CA GLN A 282 14.93 -19.84 -2.10
C GLN A 282 14.82 -20.80 -0.89
N ALA A 283 13.59 -21.12 -0.42
CA ALA A 283 13.35 -22.03 0.70
C ALA A 283 13.82 -23.48 0.41
N ARG A 284 13.91 -23.90 -0.86
CA ARG A 284 14.44 -25.23 -1.22
C ARG A 284 15.92 -25.38 -0.90
N ALA A 285 16.68 -24.29 -0.94
CA ALA A 285 18.12 -24.28 -0.72
C ALA A 285 18.52 -24.41 0.76
N PHE A 286 17.57 -24.28 1.70
CA PHE A 286 17.81 -24.41 3.13
C PHE A 286 17.17 -25.66 3.72
N THR A 287 17.74 -26.20 4.80
CA THR A 287 17.00 -27.05 5.72
C THR A 287 16.13 -26.18 6.65
N ARG A 288 15.18 -26.80 7.34
CA ARG A 288 14.36 -26.11 8.34
C ARG A 288 15.21 -25.58 9.49
N GLU A 289 16.16 -26.40 9.93
CA GLU A 289 17.10 -26.12 11.02
C GLU A 289 17.97 -24.91 10.69
N GLN A 290 18.47 -24.82 9.45
CA GLN A 290 19.25 -23.69 8.99
C GLN A 290 18.45 -22.38 9.05
N ILE A 291 17.19 -22.39 8.56
CA ILE A 291 16.34 -21.19 8.62
C ILE A 291 16.10 -20.77 10.07
N LEU A 292 15.78 -21.71 10.96
CA LEU A 292 15.56 -21.45 12.38
C LEU A 292 16.79 -20.83 13.02
N SER A 293 17.97 -21.37 12.77
CA SER A 293 19.23 -20.84 13.30
C SER A 293 19.52 -19.40 12.83
N TYR A 294 19.09 -19.00 11.62
CA TYR A 294 19.20 -17.60 11.21
C TYR A 294 18.19 -16.71 11.95
N VAL A 295 16.97 -17.19 12.16
CA VAL A 295 15.96 -16.45 12.93
C VAL A 295 16.42 -16.26 14.38
N GLU A 296 16.90 -17.31 15.03
CA GLU A 296 17.44 -17.27 16.39
C GLU A 296 18.61 -16.31 16.49
N PHE A 297 19.57 -16.38 15.55
CA PHE A 297 20.70 -15.46 15.51
C PHE A 297 20.25 -13.99 15.38
N CYS A 298 19.22 -13.69 14.58
CA CYS A 298 18.67 -12.35 14.48
C CYS A 298 18.10 -11.86 15.82
N VAL A 299 17.38 -12.72 16.56
CA VAL A 299 16.80 -12.39 17.86
C VAL A 299 17.90 -12.13 18.90
N GLU A 300 18.90 -13.02 18.99
CA GLU A 300 20.05 -12.89 19.90
C GLU A 300 20.86 -11.61 19.59
N SER A 301 21.08 -11.33 18.31
CA SER A 301 21.80 -10.13 17.88
C SER A 301 21.03 -8.86 18.20
N GLU A 302 19.70 -8.84 18.03
CA GLU A 302 18.85 -7.72 18.42
C GLU A 302 18.94 -7.45 19.92
N GLU A 303 18.88 -8.49 20.75
CA GLU A 303 19.05 -8.38 22.19
C GLU A 303 20.47 -7.86 22.57
N ALA A 304 21.52 -8.39 21.92
CA ALA A 304 22.88 -7.96 22.14
C ALA A 304 23.11 -6.47 21.82
N VAL A 305 22.49 -5.99 20.74
CA VAL A 305 22.54 -4.57 20.37
C VAL A 305 21.76 -3.71 21.37
N LYS A 306 20.54 -4.10 21.75
CA LYS A 306 19.72 -3.36 22.72
C LYS A 306 20.37 -3.28 24.10
N THR A 307 21.17 -4.27 24.48
CA THR A 307 21.90 -4.30 25.75
C THR A 307 23.31 -3.71 25.66
N GLY A 308 23.72 -3.19 24.50
CA GLY A 308 25.03 -2.58 24.28
C GLY A 308 26.20 -3.57 24.20
N ARG A 309 25.93 -4.85 24.13
CA ARG A 309 26.98 -5.91 24.00
C ARG A 309 27.55 -5.99 22.57
N LEU A 310 26.82 -5.50 21.58
CA LEU A 310 27.20 -5.56 20.17
C LEU A 310 26.83 -4.24 19.50
N SER A 311 27.63 -3.77 18.52
CA SER A 311 27.19 -2.66 17.68
C SER A 311 26.21 -3.16 16.61
N ASP A 312 25.32 -2.28 16.18
CA ASP A 312 24.29 -2.57 15.18
C ASP A 312 24.90 -2.99 13.83
N ARG A 313 26.00 -2.38 13.41
CA ARG A 313 26.73 -2.75 12.18
C ARG A 313 27.34 -4.14 12.28
N LEU A 314 28.04 -4.41 13.38
CA LEU A 314 28.71 -5.69 13.60
C LEU A 314 27.70 -6.85 13.68
N ALA A 315 26.51 -6.60 14.21
CA ALA A 315 25.41 -7.58 14.26
C ALA A 315 25.03 -8.10 12.87
N VAL A 316 24.88 -7.18 11.89
CA VAL A 316 24.56 -7.56 10.49
C VAL A 316 25.76 -8.24 9.81
N GLU A 317 26.97 -7.75 10.04
CA GLU A 317 28.20 -8.33 9.48
C GLU A 317 28.40 -9.78 9.96
N LEU A 318 28.18 -10.06 11.25
CA LEU A 318 28.23 -11.41 11.81
C LEU A 318 27.15 -12.32 11.23
N LEU A 319 25.94 -11.80 11.01
CA LEU A 319 24.88 -12.55 10.35
C LEU A 319 25.27 -12.97 8.92
N ILE A 320 25.87 -12.05 8.16
CA ILE A 320 26.35 -12.31 6.78
C ILE A 320 27.50 -13.32 6.79
N ALA A 321 28.40 -13.22 7.76
CA ALA A 321 29.57 -14.10 7.89
C ALA A 321 29.24 -15.48 8.46
N LYS A 322 28.04 -15.67 9.00
CA LYS A 322 27.62 -16.94 9.62
C LYS A 322 27.65 -18.06 8.58
N LYS A 323 28.55 -19.04 8.82
CA LYS A 323 28.60 -20.27 8.02
C LYS A 323 27.91 -21.40 8.79
N TYR A 324 27.26 -22.27 8.05
CA TYR A 324 26.82 -23.56 8.58
C TYR A 324 27.92 -24.59 8.31
N GLU A 325 28.35 -25.23 9.36
CA GLU A 325 29.05 -26.49 9.27
C GLU A 325 28.05 -27.63 9.02
#